data_3185a021131a04f2bcc1e40b42181dce
#
_entry.id   3185a021131a04f2bcc1e40b42181dce
#
_cell.length_a   1.000
_cell.length_b   1.000
_cell.length_c   1.000
_cell.angle_alpha   90.00
_cell.angle_beta   90.00
_cell.angle_gamma   90.00
#
_symmetry.space_group_name_H-M   'P 1'
#
loop_
_entity.id
_entity.type
_entity.pdbx_description
1 polymer ?
#
loop_
_entity_poly.entity_id
_entity_poly.type
_entity_poly.pdbx_seq_one_letter_code
_entity_poly.pdbx_strand_id
1 'polypeptide(L)'
;MIDFKQILENGCTISSSGTTGIPKTIFRTPDNLTACIKVAIEGQDISSKSSILTVTRMTHAGGLLLQSLPGYALGCDISIEKFNAYTFLKRFKRHTHTFLAPAMCEAVINTKGFKTADLSGKYVAMGSDPIPAKHIQAFIDQGAIVFANWGMSEIGP
;
A
#
# COMPACT_ATOMS: atom_id res chain seq x y z
N MET A 1 -18.59 -4.81 3.95
CA MET A 1 -17.66 -3.94 4.71
C MET A 1 -16.59 -4.85 5.30
N ILE A 2 -15.30 -4.46 5.28
CA ILE A 2 -14.21 -5.26 5.85
C ILE A 2 -14.24 -5.07 7.36
N ASP A 3 -14.27 -6.18 8.09
CA ASP A 3 -14.23 -6.16 9.56
C ASP A 3 -12.76 -6.32 10.02
N PHE A 4 -12.06 -5.20 10.19
CA PHE A 4 -10.68 -5.19 10.63
C PHE A 4 -10.49 -5.73 12.06
N LYS A 5 -11.49 -5.53 12.91
CA LYS A 5 -11.46 -6.06 14.29
C LYS A 5 -11.45 -7.58 14.27
N GLN A 6 -12.36 -8.18 13.52
CA GLN A 6 -12.40 -9.63 13.34
C GLN A 6 -11.11 -10.18 12.74
N ILE A 7 -10.51 -9.46 11.76
CA ILE A 7 -9.23 -9.85 11.17
C ILE A 7 -8.12 -9.87 12.25
N LEU A 8 -8.04 -8.86 13.09
CA LEU A 8 -7.02 -8.79 14.13
C LEU A 8 -7.19 -9.85 15.22
N GLU A 9 -8.45 -10.20 15.55
CA GLU A 9 -8.75 -11.19 16.58
C GLU A 9 -8.56 -12.64 16.09
N ASN A 10 -8.88 -12.93 14.83
CA ASN A 10 -8.95 -14.30 14.32
C ASN A 10 -7.89 -14.64 13.27
N GLY A 11 -7.12 -13.66 12.85
CA GLY A 11 -6.24 -13.79 11.68
C GLY A 11 -7.00 -13.66 10.35
N CYS A 12 -6.27 -13.76 9.27
CA CYS A 12 -6.86 -13.71 7.93
C CYS A 12 -6.04 -14.51 6.91
N THR A 13 -6.64 -14.71 5.77
CA THR A 13 -6.00 -15.37 4.64
C THR A 13 -5.68 -14.32 3.58
N ILE A 14 -4.43 -14.31 3.10
CA ILE A 14 -3.99 -13.52 1.96
C ILE A 14 -3.61 -14.44 0.80
N SER A 15 -3.70 -13.91 -0.42
CA SER A 15 -3.37 -14.64 -1.63
C SER A 15 -2.11 -14.04 -2.28
N SER A 16 -1.18 -14.87 -2.70
CA SER A 16 -0.08 -14.48 -3.57
C SER A 16 -0.39 -14.88 -5.01
N SER A 17 0.21 -14.17 -5.97
CA SER A 17 0.06 -14.49 -7.40
C SER A 17 0.69 -15.83 -7.79
N GLY A 18 1.58 -16.38 -6.94
CA GLY A 18 2.32 -17.60 -7.20
C GLY A 18 3.24 -17.49 -8.43
N THR A 19 4.52 -17.72 -8.29
CA THR A 19 5.48 -17.74 -9.42
C THR A 19 5.20 -18.87 -10.40
N THR A 20 4.45 -19.88 -9.98
CA THR A 20 4.03 -21.05 -10.79
C THR A 20 2.66 -20.87 -11.46
N GLY A 21 2.04 -19.68 -11.36
CA GLY A 21 0.72 -19.39 -11.92
C GLY A 21 -0.46 -19.87 -11.06
N ILE A 22 -0.22 -20.67 -10.04
CA ILE A 22 -1.26 -21.11 -9.09
C ILE A 22 -1.22 -20.19 -7.86
N PRO A 23 -2.28 -19.43 -7.56
CA PRO A 23 -2.33 -18.60 -6.37
C PRO A 23 -2.13 -19.41 -5.10
N LYS A 24 -1.20 -19.00 -4.26
CA LYS A 24 -1.03 -19.57 -2.92
C LYS A 24 -1.89 -18.82 -1.92
N THR A 25 -2.50 -19.57 -1.03
CA THR A 25 -3.29 -19.04 0.08
C THR A 25 -2.49 -19.18 1.36
N ILE A 26 -2.26 -18.07 2.06
CA ILE A 26 -1.42 -18.02 3.26
C ILE A 26 -2.26 -17.48 4.40
N PHE A 27 -2.38 -18.27 5.47
CA PHE A 27 -3.02 -17.80 6.69
C PHE A 27 -2.05 -16.99 7.54
N ARG A 28 -2.49 -15.82 7.98
CA ARG A 28 -1.76 -14.92 8.88
C ARG A 28 -2.43 -14.93 10.25
N THR A 29 -1.70 -15.40 11.25
CA THR A 29 -2.20 -15.42 12.64
C THR A 29 -2.27 -13.99 13.21
N PRO A 30 -3.03 -13.75 14.29
CA PRO A 30 -3.07 -12.45 14.97
C PRO A 30 -1.69 -11.92 15.35
N ASP A 31 -0.79 -12.79 15.82
CA ASP A 31 0.58 -12.41 16.18
C ASP A 31 1.38 -11.96 14.95
N ASN A 32 1.25 -12.69 13.82
CA ASN A 32 1.87 -12.27 12.56
C ASN A 32 1.33 -10.92 12.08
N LEU A 33 0.02 -10.68 12.21
CA LEU A 33 -0.59 -9.41 11.83
C LEU A 33 -0.07 -8.26 12.70
N THR A 34 0.04 -8.49 14.02
CA THR A 34 0.60 -7.50 14.95
C THR A 34 2.04 -7.13 14.59
N ALA A 35 2.87 -8.12 14.28
CA ALA A 35 4.25 -7.88 13.84
C ALA A 35 4.31 -7.10 12.52
N CYS A 36 3.49 -7.49 11.52
CA CYS A 36 3.40 -6.79 10.24
C CYS A 36 2.95 -5.33 10.39
N ILE A 37 1.95 -5.08 11.25
CA ILE A 37 1.45 -3.73 11.53
C ILE A 37 2.57 -2.86 12.08
N LYS A 38 3.31 -3.36 13.08
CA LYS A 38 4.43 -2.62 13.68
C LYS A 38 5.49 -2.24 12.64
N VAL A 39 5.95 -3.21 11.85
CA VAL A 39 6.94 -2.99 10.79
C VAL A 39 6.43 -2.00 9.74
N ALA A 40 5.17 -2.12 9.33
CA ALA A 40 4.59 -1.23 8.33
C ALA A 40 4.44 0.22 8.84
N ILE A 41 4.08 0.40 10.12
CA ILE A 41 4.00 1.72 10.76
C ILE A 41 5.38 2.38 10.79
N GLU A 42 6.39 1.68 11.30
CA GLU A 42 7.76 2.18 11.42
C GLU A 42 8.39 2.43 10.04
N GLY A 43 8.23 1.48 9.11
CA GLY A 43 8.84 1.54 7.77
C GLY A 43 8.25 2.58 6.84
N GLN A 44 7.05 3.07 7.10
CA GLN A 44 6.36 4.06 6.27
C GLN A 44 6.07 5.38 6.98
N ASP A 45 6.55 5.55 8.21
CA ASP A 45 6.29 6.75 9.03
C ASP A 45 4.78 7.03 9.21
N ILE A 46 3.98 5.97 9.39
CA ILE A 46 2.53 6.11 9.61
C ILE A 46 2.28 6.55 11.04
N SER A 47 1.46 7.56 11.22
CA SER A 47 1.03 8.07 12.53
C SER A 47 -0.48 8.21 12.61
N SER A 48 -1.03 8.47 13.79
CA SER A 48 -2.47 8.73 13.96
C SER A 48 -3.00 9.95 13.17
N LYS A 49 -2.10 10.80 12.67
CA LYS A 49 -2.44 11.95 11.81
C LYS A 49 -2.42 11.61 10.32
N SER A 50 -1.97 10.41 9.96
CA SER A 50 -1.94 9.94 8.59
C SER A 50 -3.34 9.68 8.06
N SER A 51 -3.52 9.83 6.76
CA SER A 51 -4.70 9.34 6.05
C SER A 51 -4.27 8.47 4.88
N ILE A 52 -4.93 7.33 4.71
CA ILE A 52 -4.46 6.24 3.86
C ILE A 52 -5.41 6.03 2.69
N LEU A 53 -4.85 6.03 1.48
CA LEU A 53 -5.56 5.62 0.27
C LEU A 53 -5.09 4.22 -0.14
N THR A 54 -5.90 3.20 0.12
CA THR A 54 -5.64 1.84 -0.33
C THR A 54 -6.31 1.60 -1.68
N VAL A 55 -5.51 1.39 -2.71
CA VAL A 55 -5.97 1.11 -4.09
C VAL A 55 -5.58 -0.29 -4.56
N THR A 56 -4.88 -1.04 -3.75
CA THR A 56 -4.53 -2.44 -3.97
C THR A 56 -5.56 -3.37 -3.34
N ARG A 57 -5.59 -4.62 -3.80
CA ARG A 57 -6.57 -5.59 -3.31
C ARG A 57 -6.37 -5.90 -1.83
N MET A 58 -7.47 -5.97 -1.08
CA MET A 58 -7.45 -6.32 0.34
C MET A 58 -7.12 -7.79 0.63
N THR A 59 -7.17 -8.65 -0.39
CA THR A 59 -6.69 -10.03 -0.32
C THR A 59 -5.19 -10.16 -0.54
N HIS A 60 -4.49 -9.05 -0.76
CA HIS A 60 -3.05 -8.98 -1.03
C HIS A 60 -2.31 -8.26 0.10
N ALA A 61 -1.07 -8.68 0.38
CA ALA A 61 -0.26 -8.11 1.46
C ALA A 61 -0.13 -6.57 1.36
N GLY A 62 0.08 -6.03 0.16
CA GLY A 62 0.21 -4.58 -0.05
C GLY A 62 -1.01 -3.77 0.38
N GLY A 63 -2.22 -4.24 0.10
CA GLY A 63 -3.45 -3.53 0.49
C GLY A 63 -3.80 -3.71 1.95
N LEU A 64 -3.74 -4.93 2.44
CA LEU A 64 -4.14 -5.26 3.80
C LEU A 64 -3.04 -4.97 4.82
N LEU A 65 -1.87 -5.61 4.66
CA LEU A 65 -0.83 -5.60 5.70
C LEU A 65 0.01 -4.31 5.70
N LEU A 66 0.26 -3.72 4.52
CA LEU A 66 1.07 -2.50 4.42
C LEU A 66 0.28 -1.21 4.62
N GLN A 67 -1.02 -1.21 4.34
CA GLN A 67 -1.82 0.03 4.32
C GLN A 67 -2.98 -0.01 5.31
N SER A 68 -3.95 -0.87 5.07
CA SER A 68 -5.24 -0.76 5.77
C SER A 68 -5.19 -1.19 7.24
N LEU A 69 -4.52 -2.30 7.57
CA LEU A 69 -4.39 -2.73 8.98
C LEU A 69 -3.55 -1.78 9.82
N PRO A 70 -2.37 -1.31 9.36
CA PRO A 70 -1.60 -0.29 10.10
C PRO A 70 -2.41 0.98 10.35
N GLY A 71 -3.11 1.47 9.32
CA GLY A 71 -3.98 2.63 9.46
C GLY A 71 -5.11 2.42 10.46
N TYR A 72 -5.78 1.26 10.40
CA TYR A 72 -6.84 0.91 11.35
C TYR A 72 -6.32 0.84 12.80
N ALA A 73 -5.16 0.22 13.01
CA ALA A 73 -4.55 0.09 14.33
C ALA A 73 -4.22 1.45 14.98
N LEU A 74 -3.92 2.47 14.17
CA LEU A 74 -3.63 3.84 14.63
C LEU A 74 -4.84 4.78 14.60
N GLY A 75 -6.02 4.30 14.17
CA GLY A 75 -7.23 5.12 14.04
C GLY A 75 -7.16 6.16 12.92
N CYS A 76 -6.38 5.90 11.87
CA CYS A 76 -6.27 6.77 10.71
C CYS A 76 -7.57 6.82 9.89
N ASP A 77 -7.75 7.89 9.11
CA ASP A 77 -8.73 7.92 8.03
C ASP A 77 -8.27 6.99 6.89
N ILE A 78 -9.12 6.04 6.48
CA ILE A 78 -8.79 5.03 5.47
C ILE A 78 -9.84 5.04 4.38
N SER A 79 -9.40 5.28 3.16
CA SER A 79 -10.22 5.10 1.96
C SER A 79 -9.73 3.86 1.20
N ILE A 80 -10.65 2.92 0.95
CA ILE A 80 -10.37 1.72 0.15
C ILE A 80 -11.13 1.84 -1.15
N GLU A 81 -10.41 1.95 -2.27
CA GLU A 81 -10.98 2.22 -3.58
C GLU A 81 -10.37 1.30 -4.64
N LYS A 82 -11.11 1.08 -5.73
CA LYS A 82 -10.54 0.43 -6.91
C LYS A 82 -9.55 1.38 -7.59
N PHE A 83 -8.36 0.87 -7.94
CA PHE A 83 -7.36 1.64 -8.66
C PHE A 83 -7.88 2.17 -9.99
N ASN A 84 -7.65 3.46 -10.23
CA ASN A 84 -7.87 4.11 -11.51
C ASN A 84 -6.82 5.22 -11.68
N ALA A 85 -5.91 5.05 -12.63
CA ALA A 85 -4.78 5.96 -12.85
C ALA A 85 -5.21 7.41 -13.10
N TYR A 86 -6.31 7.61 -13.85
CA TYR A 86 -6.78 8.95 -14.23
C TYR A 86 -7.39 9.75 -13.07
N THR A 87 -7.92 9.06 -12.05
CA THR A 87 -8.52 9.70 -10.87
C THR A 87 -7.61 9.65 -9.65
N PHE A 88 -6.55 8.84 -9.70
CA PHE A 88 -5.67 8.57 -8.57
C PHE A 88 -5.12 9.84 -7.92
N LEU A 89 -4.49 10.73 -8.69
CA LEU A 89 -3.88 11.96 -8.17
C LEU A 89 -4.91 12.85 -7.46
N LYS A 90 -6.11 12.98 -8.04
CA LYS A 90 -7.21 13.74 -7.42
C LYS A 90 -7.64 13.14 -6.08
N ARG A 91 -7.71 11.79 -6.00
CA ARG A 91 -8.05 11.07 -4.77
C ARG A 91 -6.92 11.19 -3.75
N PHE A 92 -5.70 10.90 -4.17
CA PHE A 92 -4.52 10.91 -3.31
C PHE A 92 -4.21 12.30 -2.73
N LYS A 93 -4.63 13.37 -3.37
CA LYS A 93 -4.49 14.74 -2.84
C LYS A 93 -5.05 14.88 -1.41
N ARG A 94 -6.10 14.12 -1.07
CA ARG A 94 -6.75 14.15 0.26
C ARG A 94 -6.13 13.20 1.28
N HIS A 95 -5.15 12.39 0.89
CA HIS A 95 -4.51 11.39 1.72
C HIS A 95 -3.02 11.64 1.79
N THR A 96 -2.38 11.06 2.78
CA THR A 96 -0.93 11.18 2.99
C THR A 96 -0.16 9.96 2.53
N HIS A 97 -0.72 8.76 2.67
CA HIS A 97 -0.05 7.49 2.41
C HIS A 97 -0.79 6.64 1.38
N THR A 98 -0.02 5.93 0.56
CA THR A 98 -0.52 4.92 -0.37
C THR A 98 0.55 3.88 -0.70
N PHE A 99 0.11 2.73 -1.22
CA PHE A 99 0.98 1.70 -1.79
C PHE A 99 0.63 1.45 -3.25
N LEU A 100 1.65 1.42 -4.11
CA LEU A 100 1.51 1.17 -5.54
C LEU A 100 2.42 0.03 -6.00
N ALA A 101 1.86 -0.88 -6.79
CA ALA A 101 2.66 -1.84 -7.56
C ALA A 101 3.30 -1.16 -8.79
N PRO A 102 4.38 -1.72 -9.39
CA PRO A 102 5.09 -1.09 -10.51
C PRO A 102 4.19 -0.71 -11.69
N ALA A 103 3.26 -1.59 -12.06
CA ALA A 103 2.30 -1.31 -13.13
C ALA A 103 1.35 -0.15 -12.80
N MET A 104 0.99 0.03 -11.52
CA MET A 104 0.19 1.18 -11.07
C MET A 104 1.02 2.46 -11.12
N CYS A 105 2.29 2.42 -10.70
CA CYS A 105 3.21 3.57 -10.81
C CYS A 105 3.31 4.02 -12.26
N GLU A 106 3.57 3.11 -13.18
CA GLU A 106 3.67 3.40 -14.61
C GLU A 106 2.38 4.01 -15.16
N ALA A 107 1.23 3.44 -14.81
CA ALA A 107 -0.05 3.95 -15.25
C ALA A 107 -0.32 5.38 -14.75
N VAL A 108 0.06 5.71 -13.51
CA VAL A 108 -0.09 7.06 -12.94
C VAL A 108 0.88 8.04 -13.62
N ILE A 109 2.16 7.66 -13.79
CA ILE A 109 3.19 8.48 -14.45
C ILE A 109 2.76 8.88 -15.87
N ASN A 110 2.10 7.99 -16.59
CA ASN A 110 1.63 8.22 -17.96
C ASN A 110 0.38 9.10 -18.04
N THR A 111 -0.21 9.52 -16.92
CA THR A 111 -1.33 10.48 -16.95
C THR A 111 -0.85 11.90 -17.22
N LYS A 112 -1.68 12.68 -17.93
CA LYS A 112 -1.36 14.08 -18.22
C LYS A 112 -1.10 14.94 -16.96
N GLY A 113 -1.80 14.62 -15.86
CA GLY A 113 -1.69 15.39 -14.61
C GLY A 113 -0.46 15.08 -13.79
N PHE A 114 0.26 13.98 -14.08
CA PHE A 114 1.40 13.58 -13.24
C PHE A 114 2.57 14.58 -13.30
N LYS A 115 2.90 15.06 -14.49
CA LYS A 115 4.04 16.01 -14.70
C LYS A 115 3.90 17.32 -13.93
N THR A 116 2.69 17.69 -13.55
CA THR A 116 2.39 18.95 -12.81
C THR A 116 1.82 18.65 -11.42
N ALA A 117 1.91 17.39 -10.97
CA ALA A 117 1.44 17.03 -9.66
C ALA A 117 2.40 17.54 -8.58
N ASP A 118 1.85 18.09 -7.52
CA ASP A 118 2.60 18.35 -6.29
C ASP A 118 2.28 17.22 -5.30
N LEU A 119 3.30 16.39 -5.03
CA LEU A 119 3.24 15.28 -4.09
C LEU A 119 4.02 15.57 -2.80
N SER A 120 4.30 16.83 -2.50
CA SER A 120 4.94 17.25 -1.25
C SER A 120 4.14 16.77 -0.04
N GLY A 121 4.83 16.16 0.92
CA GLY A 121 4.21 15.55 2.11
C GLY A 121 3.38 14.29 1.82
N LYS A 122 3.56 13.67 0.66
CA LYS A 122 2.94 12.38 0.31
C LYS A 122 3.95 11.25 0.45
N TYR A 123 3.53 10.17 1.05
CA TYR A 123 4.29 8.96 1.32
C TYR A 123 3.80 7.86 0.40
N VAL A 124 4.67 7.36 -0.47
CA VAL A 124 4.33 6.35 -1.47
C VAL A 124 5.20 5.12 -1.26
N ALA A 125 4.62 4.07 -0.71
CA ALA A 125 5.28 2.77 -0.67
C ALA A 125 5.12 2.08 -2.04
N MET A 126 6.18 1.47 -2.53
CA MET A 126 6.21 0.77 -3.81
C MET A 126 6.75 -0.64 -3.62
N GLY A 127 6.10 -1.65 -4.20
CA GLY A 127 6.53 -3.05 -4.05
C GLY A 127 5.66 -4.03 -4.83
N SER A 128 5.61 -5.25 -4.38
CA SER A 128 5.01 -6.45 -4.97
C SER A 128 5.84 -7.10 -6.07
N ASP A 129 6.57 -6.33 -6.85
CA ASP A 129 7.47 -6.75 -7.92
C ASP A 129 8.67 -5.81 -7.94
N PRO A 130 9.77 -6.14 -8.63
CA PRO A 130 10.91 -5.24 -8.79
C PRO A 130 10.49 -3.90 -9.35
N ILE A 131 10.81 -2.82 -8.64
CA ILE A 131 10.45 -1.45 -9.01
C ILE A 131 11.55 -0.85 -9.91
N PRO A 132 11.25 -0.43 -11.14
CA PRO A 132 12.20 0.31 -11.95
C PRO A 132 12.60 1.63 -11.27
N ALA A 133 13.91 1.90 -11.20
CA ALA A 133 14.43 3.12 -10.56
C ALA A 133 13.81 4.41 -11.13
N LYS A 134 13.50 4.41 -12.44
CA LYS A 134 12.80 5.53 -13.11
C LYS A 134 11.43 5.84 -12.50
N HIS A 135 10.70 4.82 -11.96
CA HIS A 135 9.41 5.06 -11.31
C HIS A 135 9.59 5.73 -9.95
N ILE A 136 10.56 5.25 -9.17
CA ILE A 136 10.92 5.86 -7.89
C ILE A 136 11.31 7.32 -8.11
N GLN A 137 12.23 7.58 -9.04
CA GLN A 137 12.71 8.93 -9.34
C GLN A 137 11.57 9.85 -9.79
N ALA A 138 10.67 9.36 -10.66
CA ALA A 138 9.55 10.16 -11.14
C ALA A 138 8.66 10.68 -10.00
N PHE A 139 8.36 9.85 -8.99
CA PHE A 139 7.59 10.28 -7.82
C PHE A 139 8.38 11.23 -6.90
N ILE A 140 9.68 11.00 -6.73
CA ILE A 140 10.58 11.91 -5.97
C ILE A 140 10.64 13.28 -6.64
N ASP A 141 10.73 13.33 -7.97
CA ASP A 141 10.76 14.58 -8.75
C ASP A 141 9.46 15.40 -8.59
N GLN A 142 8.34 14.74 -8.25
CA GLN A 142 7.08 15.42 -7.89
C GLN A 142 6.97 15.76 -6.40
N GLY A 143 8.01 15.51 -5.59
CA GLY A 143 8.07 15.85 -4.17
C GLY A 143 7.61 14.75 -3.22
N ALA A 144 7.29 13.54 -3.69
CA ALA A 144 6.89 12.43 -2.82
C ALA A 144 8.06 11.86 -2.02
N ILE A 145 7.77 11.38 -0.81
CA ILE A 145 8.65 10.52 -0.04
C ILE A 145 8.35 9.08 -0.47
N VAL A 146 9.34 8.39 -1.03
CA VAL A 146 9.15 7.05 -1.60
C VAL A 146 9.84 6.00 -0.76
N PHE A 147 9.11 4.94 -0.42
CA PHE A 147 9.62 3.75 0.24
C PHE A 147 9.61 2.57 -0.74
N ALA A 148 10.78 2.07 -1.10
CA ALA A 148 10.87 0.80 -1.82
C ALA A 148 10.66 -0.34 -0.83
N ASN A 149 9.56 -1.08 -0.99
CA ASN A 149 9.21 -2.18 -0.11
C ASN A 149 9.62 -3.51 -0.73
N TRP A 150 10.33 -4.32 0.04
CA TRP A 150 10.58 -5.73 -0.25
C TRP A 150 9.87 -6.59 0.79
N GLY A 151 9.17 -7.60 0.33
CA GLY A 151 8.45 -8.53 1.18
C GLY A 151 7.84 -9.66 0.40
N MET A 152 7.31 -10.64 1.09
CA MET A 152 6.58 -11.77 0.51
C MET A 152 5.35 -12.08 1.36
N SER A 153 4.35 -12.66 0.71
CA SER A 153 3.10 -13.03 1.41
C SER A 153 3.34 -14.01 2.58
N GLU A 154 4.42 -14.79 2.51
CA GLU A 154 4.80 -15.79 3.51
C GLU A 154 5.41 -15.16 4.78
N ILE A 155 6.16 -14.09 4.67
CA ILE A 155 6.87 -13.46 5.79
C ILE A 155 6.31 -12.10 6.20
N GLY A 156 5.66 -11.43 5.30
CA GLY A 156 5.09 -10.09 5.49
C GLY A 156 5.82 -9.02 4.69
N PRO A 157 5.38 -7.78 4.85
CA PRO A 157 5.94 -6.61 4.19
C PRO A 157 7.27 -6.19 4.78
#